data_52fd536121f8364eb869e08022f383c2
#
_entry.id   52fd536121f8364eb869e08022f383c2
#
_cell.length_a   1.000
_cell.length_b   1.000
_cell.length_c   1.000
_cell.angle_alpha   90.00
_cell.angle_beta   90.00
_cell.angle_gamma   90.00
#
_symmetry.space_group_name_H-M   'P 1'
#
loop_
_entity.id
_entity.type
_entity.pdbx_description
1 polymer ?
#
loop_
_entity_poly.entity_id
_entity_poly.type
_entity_poly.pdbx_seq_one_letter_code
_entity_poly.pdbx_strand_id
1 'polypeptide(L)'
;MKKLLFLLIVLPFVLVSCDDDNEKPNVDFKVEISGGKNVDGVIYVLKGDTLTINDIYVESKDDRNAAMGAVSFFWDGQFLYTKQLPPYRIQIFTEKMILPNHILEFNCPLYVEDSPILTAYFRYPVKLVNSVDSIPNTPSQPITSGFRLE
;
A
#
# COMPACT_ATOMS: atom_id res chain seq x y z
N MET A 1 -11.83 -16.76 74.85
CA MET A 1 -10.79 -16.77 73.80
C MET A 1 -11.48 -16.74 72.44
N LYS A 2 -11.56 -15.55 71.85
CA LYS A 2 -12.24 -15.35 70.56
C LYS A 2 -11.20 -15.53 69.45
N LYS A 3 -11.32 -16.59 68.66
CA LYS A 3 -10.49 -16.76 67.46
C LYS A 3 -11.11 -15.92 66.34
N LEU A 4 -10.47 -14.85 66.03
CA LEU A 4 -10.80 -13.98 64.89
C LEU A 4 -10.34 -14.70 63.64
N LEU A 5 -11.31 -15.23 62.90
CA LEU A 5 -11.06 -15.84 61.62
C LEU A 5 -10.93 -14.71 60.59
N PHE A 6 -9.71 -14.36 60.24
CA PHE A 6 -9.43 -13.46 59.11
C PHE A 6 -9.71 -14.22 57.83
N LEU A 7 -10.93 -14.02 57.28
CA LEU A 7 -11.24 -14.45 55.93
C LEU A 7 -10.55 -13.49 54.97
N LEU A 8 -9.37 -13.91 54.52
CA LEU A 8 -8.63 -13.21 53.48
C LEU A 8 -9.37 -13.49 52.17
N ILE A 9 -10.26 -12.58 51.78
CA ILE A 9 -10.86 -12.58 50.44
C ILE A 9 -9.77 -12.12 49.48
N VAL A 10 -9.06 -13.11 48.93
CA VAL A 10 -8.23 -12.88 47.73
C VAL A 10 -9.18 -12.66 46.58
N LEU A 11 -9.46 -11.39 46.30
CA LEU A 11 -10.10 -11.00 45.06
C LEU A 11 -9.15 -11.40 43.93
N PRO A 12 -9.48 -12.32 43.01
CA PRO A 12 -8.72 -12.47 41.82
C PRO A 12 -8.92 -11.17 41.02
N PHE A 13 -7.88 -10.32 40.99
CA PHE A 13 -7.75 -9.35 39.93
C PHE A 13 -7.68 -10.17 38.62
N VAL A 14 -8.85 -10.44 38.06
CA VAL A 14 -8.92 -10.76 36.65
C VAL A 14 -8.43 -9.48 35.96
N LEU A 15 -7.12 -9.43 35.70
CA LEU A 15 -6.60 -8.58 34.66
C LEU A 15 -7.28 -9.08 33.41
N VAL A 16 -8.42 -8.47 33.07
CA VAL A 16 -8.89 -8.46 31.70
C VAL A 16 -7.78 -7.73 30.97
N SER A 17 -6.79 -8.49 30.51
CA SER A 17 -5.99 -8.09 29.38
C SER A 17 -7.01 -7.86 28.27
N CYS A 18 -7.40 -6.61 28.06
CA CYS A 18 -7.82 -6.22 26.73
C CYS A 18 -6.59 -6.51 25.88
N ASP A 19 -6.52 -7.70 25.32
CA ASP A 19 -5.85 -7.88 24.05
C ASP A 19 -6.65 -6.97 23.12
N ASP A 20 -6.14 -5.74 22.97
CA ASP A 20 -6.38 -4.96 21.79
C ASP A 20 -5.75 -5.78 20.66
N ASP A 21 -6.45 -6.81 20.24
CA ASP A 21 -6.29 -7.44 18.95
C ASP A 21 -6.68 -6.38 17.91
N ASN A 22 -5.80 -5.36 17.78
CA ASN A 22 -5.79 -4.47 16.65
C ASN A 22 -5.35 -5.30 15.44
N GLU A 23 -6.18 -6.27 15.10
CA GLU A 23 -5.99 -7.10 13.93
C GLU A 23 -5.97 -6.14 12.73
N LYS A 24 -4.81 -6.09 12.06
CA LYS A 24 -4.67 -5.22 10.88
C LYS A 24 -5.78 -5.57 9.91
N PRO A 25 -6.44 -4.57 9.33
CA PRO A 25 -7.54 -4.82 8.41
C PRO A 25 -7.07 -5.66 7.23
N ASN A 26 -7.90 -6.63 6.85
CA ASN A 26 -7.62 -7.49 5.70
C ASN A 26 -8.09 -6.80 4.43
N VAL A 27 -7.17 -6.09 3.77
CA VAL A 27 -7.45 -5.32 2.55
C VAL A 27 -6.49 -5.70 1.44
N ASP A 28 -6.96 -5.62 0.21
CA ASP A 28 -6.16 -5.66 -1.00
C ASP A 28 -6.17 -4.30 -1.69
N PHE A 29 -5.08 -4.03 -2.39
CA PHE A 29 -4.99 -2.88 -3.28
C PHE A 29 -4.78 -3.35 -4.71
N LYS A 30 -5.41 -2.65 -5.64
CA LYS A 30 -5.20 -2.84 -7.06
C LYS A 30 -4.74 -1.52 -7.67
N VAL A 31 -3.57 -1.55 -8.31
CA VAL A 31 -3.01 -0.41 -9.02
C VAL A 31 -3.12 -0.65 -10.51
N GLU A 32 -3.83 0.22 -11.21
CA GLU A 32 -3.97 0.14 -12.66
C GLU A 32 -2.94 1.03 -13.33
N ILE A 33 -2.13 0.43 -14.21
CA ILE A 33 -1.09 1.13 -14.96
C ILE A 33 -1.29 1.01 -16.46
N SER A 34 -0.75 1.97 -17.20
CA SER A 34 -0.55 1.91 -18.64
C SER A 34 0.80 2.54 -19.04
N GLY A 35 1.30 2.22 -20.23
CA GLY A 35 2.63 2.62 -20.68
C GLY A 35 3.77 1.88 -19.99
N GLY A 36 3.44 0.84 -19.21
CA GLY A 36 4.39 -0.05 -18.54
C GLY A 36 3.82 -1.46 -18.41
N LYS A 37 4.68 -2.41 -18.11
CA LYS A 37 4.34 -3.83 -17.92
C LYS A 37 4.87 -4.29 -16.57
N ASN A 38 3.98 -4.75 -15.69
CA ASN A 38 4.38 -5.34 -14.41
C ASN A 38 4.69 -6.82 -14.59
N VAL A 39 5.91 -7.21 -14.27
CA VAL A 39 6.36 -8.60 -14.25
C VAL A 39 7.13 -8.84 -12.96
N ASP A 40 6.65 -9.78 -12.15
CA ASP A 40 7.24 -10.16 -10.86
C ASP A 40 7.53 -8.97 -9.93
N GLY A 41 6.60 -7.99 -9.90
CA GLY A 41 6.69 -6.81 -9.04
C GLY A 41 7.63 -5.70 -9.56
N VAL A 42 8.17 -5.85 -10.77
CA VAL A 42 8.97 -4.83 -11.46
C VAL A 42 8.16 -4.25 -12.61
N ILE A 43 8.06 -2.94 -12.69
CA ILE A 43 7.39 -2.25 -13.79
C ILE A 43 8.43 -1.94 -14.88
N TYR A 44 8.31 -2.59 -16.03
CA TYR A 44 9.13 -2.33 -17.21
C TYR A 44 8.46 -1.26 -18.08
N VAL A 45 9.22 -0.26 -18.47
CA VAL A 45 8.76 0.86 -19.32
C VAL A 45 9.75 1.05 -20.45
N LEU A 46 9.25 1.17 -21.69
CA LEU A 46 10.09 1.56 -22.81
C LEU A 46 10.52 3.01 -22.64
N LYS A 47 11.81 3.28 -22.74
CA LYS A 47 12.33 4.65 -22.63
C LYS A 47 11.74 5.54 -23.73
N GLY A 48 11.20 6.67 -23.32
CA GLY A 48 10.44 7.57 -24.18
C GLY A 48 8.91 7.44 -24.00
N ASP A 49 8.44 6.31 -23.49
CA ASP A 49 7.02 6.13 -23.16
C ASP A 49 6.66 6.85 -21.86
N THR A 50 5.37 7.06 -21.68
CA THR A 50 4.81 7.64 -20.46
C THR A 50 4.22 6.52 -19.59
N LEU A 51 4.81 6.31 -18.42
CA LEU A 51 4.19 5.47 -17.39
C LEU A 51 3.03 6.23 -16.76
N THR A 52 1.85 5.65 -16.78
CA THR A 52 0.66 6.23 -16.17
C THR A 52 0.12 5.29 -15.10
N ILE A 53 -0.07 5.78 -13.87
CA ILE A 53 -1.02 5.18 -12.94
C ILE A 53 -2.38 5.73 -13.35
N ASN A 54 -3.31 4.86 -13.71
CA ASN A 54 -4.67 5.25 -14.12
C ASN A 54 -5.55 5.44 -12.90
N ASP A 55 -5.49 4.50 -11.96
CA ASP A 55 -6.21 4.58 -10.68
C ASP A 55 -5.63 3.59 -9.66
N ILE A 56 -6.04 3.76 -8.40
CA ILE A 56 -5.71 2.90 -7.26
C ILE A 56 -7.01 2.59 -6.54
N TYR A 57 -7.26 1.32 -6.27
CA TYR A 57 -8.45 0.85 -5.58
C TYR A 57 -8.06 0.09 -4.32
N VAL A 58 -8.89 0.18 -3.29
CA VAL A 58 -8.83 -0.65 -2.10
C VAL A 58 -10.08 -1.51 -2.03
N GLU A 59 -9.91 -2.78 -1.70
CA GLU A 59 -10.99 -3.74 -1.46
C GLU A 59 -10.79 -4.38 -0.08
N SER A 60 -11.82 -4.37 0.75
CA SER A 60 -11.82 -5.13 1.99
C SER A 60 -12.16 -6.58 1.70
N LYS A 61 -11.47 -7.51 2.36
CA LYS A 61 -11.71 -8.96 2.26
C LYS A 61 -12.58 -9.50 3.39
N ASP A 62 -12.90 -8.67 4.35
CA ASP A 62 -13.64 -9.02 5.56
C ASP A 62 -15.00 -8.30 5.65
N ASP A 63 -15.57 -7.94 4.50
CA ASP A 63 -16.87 -7.28 4.33
C ASP A 63 -17.01 -5.90 5.02
N ARG A 64 -15.92 -5.34 5.55
CA ARG A 64 -15.89 -3.99 6.11
C ARG A 64 -15.75 -2.95 5.00
N ASN A 65 -16.33 -1.77 5.19
CA ASN A 65 -16.12 -0.65 4.27
C ASN A 65 -14.67 -0.18 4.34
N ALA A 66 -14.02 -0.03 3.18
CA ALA A 66 -12.67 0.48 3.08
C ALA A 66 -12.62 1.66 2.10
N ALA A 67 -11.84 2.68 2.44
CA ALA A 67 -11.65 3.87 1.61
C ALA A 67 -10.21 4.39 1.74
N MET A 68 -9.73 5.05 0.70
CA MET A 68 -8.45 5.75 0.73
C MET A 68 -8.64 7.26 0.82
N GLY A 69 -7.70 7.92 1.50
CA GLY A 69 -7.57 9.36 1.45
C GLY A 69 -6.71 9.85 0.28
N ALA A 70 -6.17 11.06 0.41
CA ALA A 70 -5.29 11.66 -0.58
C ALA A 70 -4.04 10.80 -0.80
N VAL A 71 -3.70 10.55 -2.07
CA VAL A 71 -2.52 9.78 -2.47
C VAL A 71 -1.38 10.72 -2.82
N SER A 72 -0.25 10.59 -2.12
CA SER A 72 0.99 11.32 -2.39
C SER A 72 1.96 10.45 -3.15
N PHE A 73 2.44 10.92 -4.29
CA PHE A 73 3.33 10.20 -5.21
C PHE A 73 4.77 10.73 -5.13
N PHE A 74 5.71 9.79 -5.24
CA PHE A 74 7.14 10.08 -5.22
C PHE A 74 7.86 9.28 -6.32
N TRP A 75 8.94 9.84 -6.83
CA TRP A 75 9.83 9.20 -7.79
C TRP A 75 11.27 9.34 -7.29
N ASP A 76 11.93 8.21 -7.09
CA ASP A 76 13.27 8.14 -6.48
C ASP A 76 13.36 8.92 -5.15
N GLY A 77 12.30 8.85 -4.33
CA GLY A 77 12.18 9.55 -3.06
C GLY A 77 11.84 11.04 -3.18
N GLN A 78 11.72 11.59 -4.39
CA GLN A 78 11.33 12.98 -4.61
C GLN A 78 9.81 13.09 -4.74
N PHE A 79 9.21 14.00 -3.97
CA PHE A 79 7.79 14.29 -4.06
C PHE A 79 7.41 14.81 -5.44
N LEU A 80 6.39 14.22 -6.04
CA LEU A 80 5.86 14.64 -7.34
C LEU A 80 4.57 15.44 -7.18
N TYR A 81 3.57 14.81 -6.56
CA TYR A 81 2.21 15.34 -6.51
C TYR A 81 1.36 14.64 -5.47
N THR A 82 0.29 15.31 -5.01
CA THR A 82 -0.78 14.71 -4.20
C THR A 82 -2.11 14.80 -4.92
N LYS A 83 -2.77 13.66 -5.11
CA LYS A 83 -4.15 13.55 -5.61
C LYS A 83 -5.11 13.41 -4.45
N GLN A 84 -6.07 14.35 -4.36
CA GLN A 84 -7.03 14.41 -3.24
C GLN A 84 -8.17 13.39 -3.38
N LEU A 85 -8.59 13.14 -4.61
CA LEU A 85 -9.77 12.32 -4.93
C LEU A 85 -9.50 11.40 -6.14
N PRO A 86 -10.18 10.26 -6.24
CA PRO A 86 -10.11 9.41 -7.42
C PRO A 86 -10.65 10.13 -8.67
N PRO A 87 -10.23 9.73 -9.85
CA PRO A 87 -9.19 8.73 -10.10
C PRO A 87 -7.81 9.25 -9.66
N TYR A 88 -7.04 8.40 -8.98
CA TYR A 88 -5.70 8.74 -8.49
C TYR A 88 -4.67 8.66 -9.62
N ARG A 89 -4.89 9.45 -10.65
CA ARG A 89 -4.12 9.40 -11.89
C ARG A 89 -2.88 10.28 -11.82
N ILE A 90 -1.72 9.72 -12.25
CA ILE A 90 -0.46 10.43 -12.44
C ILE A 90 0.23 9.94 -13.71
N GLN A 91 0.99 10.82 -14.38
CA GLN A 91 1.80 10.51 -15.56
C GLN A 91 3.26 10.82 -15.27
N ILE A 92 4.13 9.89 -15.64
CA ILE A 92 5.58 9.98 -15.47
C ILE A 92 6.22 9.86 -16.86
N PHE A 93 6.83 10.94 -17.32
CA PHE A 93 7.47 11.02 -18.64
C PHE A 93 8.90 10.52 -18.55
N THR A 94 9.24 9.45 -19.29
CA THR A 94 10.56 8.80 -19.20
C THR A 94 11.57 9.31 -20.23
N GLU A 95 11.17 10.16 -21.18
CA GLU A 95 11.98 10.60 -22.32
C GLU A 95 13.36 11.16 -21.92
N LYS A 96 13.39 11.98 -20.86
CA LYS A 96 14.61 12.66 -20.40
C LYS A 96 15.35 11.93 -19.29
N MET A 97 14.86 10.74 -18.88
CA MET A 97 15.50 9.98 -17.82
C MET A 97 16.76 9.28 -18.36
N ILE A 98 17.86 9.40 -17.61
CA ILE A 98 19.16 8.86 -18.01
C ILE A 98 19.37 7.47 -17.40
N LEU A 99 19.01 7.31 -16.13
CA LEU A 99 19.20 6.06 -15.40
C LEU A 99 18.18 5.00 -15.84
N PRO A 100 18.57 3.73 -15.85
CA PRO A 100 17.66 2.65 -16.23
C PRO A 100 16.77 2.16 -15.08
N ASN A 101 17.12 2.43 -13.83
CA ASN A 101 16.41 1.92 -12.66
C ASN A 101 15.92 3.07 -11.83
N HIS A 102 14.65 3.02 -11.49
CA HIS A 102 13.94 4.00 -10.69
C HIS A 102 13.05 3.31 -9.65
N ILE A 103 12.51 4.10 -8.74
CA ILE A 103 11.56 3.64 -7.73
C ILE A 103 10.35 4.57 -7.77
N LEU A 104 9.20 3.99 -8.04
CA LEU A 104 7.90 4.64 -7.86
C LEU A 104 7.37 4.32 -6.47
N GLU A 105 7.10 5.35 -5.70
CA GLU A 105 6.52 5.19 -4.37
C GLU A 105 5.27 6.06 -4.26
N PHE A 106 4.30 5.61 -3.47
CA PHE A 106 3.18 6.43 -3.06
C PHE A 106 2.62 5.96 -1.72
N ASN A 107 1.95 6.85 -1.04
CA ASN A 107 1.29 6.54 0.22
C ASN A 107 -0.07 7.24 0.32
N CYS A 108 -0.94 6.67 1.13
CA CYS A 108 -2.24 7.24 1.40
C CYS A 108 -2.76 6.82 2.77
N PRO A 109 -3.56 7.66 3.46
CA PRO A 109 -4.36 7.22 4.58
C PRO A 109 -5.35 6.15 4.13
N LEU A 110 -5.50 5.11 4.94
CA LEU A 110 -6.45 4.03 4.78
C LEU A 110 -7.46 4.10 5.91
N TYR A 111 -8.72 4.14 5.55
CA TYR A 111 -9.86 4.13 6.44
C TYR A 111 -10.60 2.81 6.27
N VAL A 112 -10.67 2.01 7.32
CA VAL A 112 -11.46 0.76 7.34
C VAL A 112 -12.39 0.84 8.52
N GLU A 113 -13.64 0.45 8.30
CA GLU A 113 -14.67 0.41 9.34
C GLU A 113 -14.19 -0.37 10.54
N ASP A 114 -14.43 0.16 11.75
CA ASP A 114 -14.02 -0.41 13.03
C ASP A 114 -12.51 -0.67 13.17
N SER A 115 -11.68 0.10 12.44
CA SER A 115 -10.22 0.03 12.53
C SER A 115 -9.61 1.41 12.75
N PRO A 116 -8.45 1.51 13.40
CA PRO A 116 -7.69 2.76 13.43
C PRO A 116 -7.30 3.18 12.02
N ILE A 117 -7.09 4.49 11.84
CA ILE A 117 -6.57 5.02 10.59
C ILE A 117 -5.13 4.54 10.43
N LEU A 118 -4.87 3.88 9.31
CA LEU A 118 -3.54 3.40 8.94
C LEU A 118 -3.01 4.21 7.76
N THR A 119 -1.72 4.08 7.48
CA THR A 119 -1.12 4.58 6.24
C THR A 119 -0.69 3.38 5.39
N ALA A 120 -1.17 3.34 4.16
CA ALA A 120 -0.70 2.38 3.17
C ALA A 120 0.49 2.99 2.42
N TYR A 121 1.60 2.26 2.37
CA TYR A 121 2.82 2.61 1.65
C TYR A 121 3.05 1.63 0.52
N PHE A 122 3.35 2.16 -0.65
CA PHE A 122 3.59 1.37 -1.86
C PHE A 122 4.97 1.69 -2.43
N ARG A 123 5.65 0.65 -2.91
CA ARG A 123 6.97 0.79 -3.49
C ARG A 123 7.17 -0.21 -4.62
N TYR A 124 7.41 0.32 -5.82
CA TYR A 124 7.58 -0.47 -7.03
C TYR A 124 8.88 -0.12 -7.75
N PRO A 125 9.79 -1.09 -7.95
CA PRO A 125 10.91 -0.90 -8.85
C PRO A 125 10.40 -0.64 -10.28
N VAL A 126 10.96 0.36 -10.94
CA VAL A 126 10.68 0.66 -12.35
C VAL A 126 11.98 0.52 -13.13
N LYS A 127 11.94 -0.23 -14.23
CA LYS A 127 13.06 -0.44 -15.12
C LYS A 127 12.78 0.14 -16.50
N LEU A 128 13.57 1.14 -16.90
CA LEU A 128 13.54 1.68 -18.23
C LEU A 128 14.37 0.80 -19.17
N VAL A 129 13.78 0.40 -20.27
CA VAL A 129 14.42 -0.42 -21.30
C VAL A 129 14.46 0.32 -22.62
N ASN A 130 15.49 0.09 -23.42
CA ASN A 130 15.67 0.77 -24.72
C ASN A 130 14.99 0.02 -25.88
N SER A 131 14.53 -1.23 -25.65
CA SER A 131 13.90 -2.06 -26.67
C SER A 131 12.78 -2.87 -26.04
N VAL A 132 11.72 -3.11 -26.80
CA VAL A 132 10.59 -3.97 -26.44
C VAL A 132 11.07 -5.39 -26.14
N ASP A 133 12.10 -5.88 -26.84
CA ASP A 133 12.68 -7.21 -26.66
C ASP A 133 13.33 -7.38 -25.28
N SER A 134 13.64 -6.27 -24.59
CA SER A 134 14.17 -6.27 -23.22
C SER A 134 13.08 -6.37 -22.16
N ILE A 135 11.81 -6.32 -22.54
CA ILE A 135 10.67 -6.52 -21.65
C ILE A 135 10.37 -8.03 -21.61
N PRO A 136 10.27 -8.64 -20.43
CA PRO A 136 9.95 -10.07 -20.33
C PRO A 136 8.65 -10.41 -21.09
N ASN A 137 8.66 -11.56 -21.79
CA ASN A 137 7.49 -12.03 -22.57
C ASN A 137 6.32 -12.51 -21.71
N THR A 138 6.54 -12.68 -20.39
CA THR A 138 5.49 -13.00 -19.42
C THR A 138 4.34 -12.00 -19.53
N PRO A 139 3.07 -12.40 -19.47
CA PRO A 139 1.94 -11.47 -19.43
C PRO A 139 2.08 -10.45 -18.29
N SER A 140 1.58 -9.23 -18.50
CA SER A 140 1.54 -8.24 -17.41
C SER A 140 0.68 -8.76 -16.28
N GLN A 141 1.21 -8.69 -15.07
CA GLN A 141 0.53 -9.14 -13.86
C GLN A 141 -0.19 -7.95 -13.22
N PRO A 142 -1.34 -8.17 -12.54
CA PRO A 142 -1.94 -7.13 -11.70
C PRO A 142 -0.96 -6.67 -10.63
N ILE A 143 -0.97 -5.39 -10.33
CA ILE A 143 -0.19 -4.87 -9.21
C ILE A 143 -1.06 -4.95 -7.96
N THR A 144 -0.91 -6.03 -7.21
CA THR A 144 -1.66 -6.33 -5.97
C THR A 144 -0.75 -6.52 -4.75
N SER A 145 0.56 -6.38 -4.95
CA SER A 145 1.58 -6.59 -3.91
C SER A 145 2.49 -5.37 -3.81
N GLY A 146 3.41 -5.39 -2.85
CA GLY A 146 4.39 -4.30 -2.68
C GLY A 146 3.87 -3.15 -1.84
N PHE A 147 2.85 -3.38 -1.00
CA PHE A 147 2.39 -2.43 0.00
C PHE A 147 2.63 -2.93 1.42
N ARG A 148 2.68 -1.98 2.37
CA ARG A 148 2.69 -2.24 3.81
C ARG A 148 1.72 -1.28 4.50
N LEU A 149 1.15 -1.69 5.61
CA LEU A 149 0.29 -0.89 6.49
C LEU A 149 1.03 -0.53 7.78
N GLU A 150 1.01 0.74 8.13
CA GLU A 150 1.59 1.31 9.36
C GLU A 150 0.58 2.19 10.09
#